data_c6a10e614026b42061fab8d0a3359b12
#
_entry.id   c6a10e614026b42061fab8d0a3359b12
#
_cell.length_a   1.000
_cell.length_b   1.000
_cell.length_c   1.000
_cell.angle_alpha   90.00
_cell.angle_beta   90.00
_cell.angle_gamma   90.00
#
_symmetry.space_group_name_H-M   'P 1'
#
loop_
_entity.id
_entity.type
_entity.pdbx_description
1 polymer ?
#
loop_
_entity_poly.entity_id
_entity_poly.type
_entity_poly.pdbx_seq_one_letter_code
_entity_poly.pdbx_strand_id
1 'polypeptide(L)'
;MKGRLIVVEGLDGSGKATQTALLEQALQQQAQPVCRVSFPDYAEPSSALVRMYLGGEFGTEPESVNAYAASSFYAVDRYASYKRFWQKKYEAGASFWPTVM
;
A
#
# COMPACT_ATOMS: atom_id res chain seq x y z
N MET A 1 7.81 4.24 -21.16
CA MET A 1 7.31 2.89 -20.87
C MET A 1 6.93 2.82 -19.38
N LYS A 2 5.78 2.26 -19.12
CA LYS A 2 5.32 2.14 -17.71
C LYS A 2 6.13 1.08 -16.98
N GLY A 3 6.33 1.29 -15.68
CA GLY A 3 6.92 0.30 -14.82
C GLY A 3 5.97 -0.86 -14.54
N ARG A 4 6.38 -1.73 -13.63
CA ARG A 4 5.55 -2.85 -13.18
C ARG A 4 5.08 -2.58 -11.76
N LEU A 5 3.89 -3.02 -11.46
CA LEU A 5 3.31 -2.95 -10.14
C LEU A 5 3.21 -4.37 -9.59
N ILE A 6 3.94 -4.63 -8.52
CA ILE A 6 3.96 -5.95 -7.89
C ILE A 6 3.46 -5.79 -6.46
N VAL A 7 2.33 -6.43 -6.16
CA VAL A 7 1.66 -6.29 -4.86
C VAL A 7 2.00 -7.49 -3.97
N VAL A 8 2.46 -7.20 -2.75
CA VAL A 8 2.69 -8.23 -1.74
C VAL A 8 1.66 -8.03 -0.63
N GLU A 9 0.83 -9.03 -0.41
CA GLU A 9 -0.19 -9.03 0.61
C GLU A 9 0.08 -10.12 1.63
N GLY A 10 -0.36 -9.89 2.86
CA GLY A 10 -0.23 -10.89 3.91
C GLY A 10 -0.58 -10.31 5.26
N LEU A 11 -0.90 -11.19 6.19
CA LEU A 11 -1.19 -10.81 7.55
C LEU A 11 0.11 -10.46 8.29
N ASP A 12 0.00 -9.70 9.36
CA ASP A 12 1.14 -9.42 10.23
C ASP A 12 1.72 -10.72 10.75
N GLY A 13 3.06 -10.79 10.77
CA GLY A 13 3.75 -11.99 11.23
C GLY A 13 3.85 -13.12 10.21
N SER A 14 3.40 -12.90 8.97
CA SER A 14 3.45 -13.91 7.91
C SER A 14 4.81 -14.00 7.20
N GLY A 15 5.77 -13.17 7.58
CA GLY A 15 7.06 -13.08 6.89
C GLY A 15 7.07 -12.13 5.70
N LYS A 16 6.01 -11.36 5.52
CA LYS A 16 5.85 -10.45 4.40
C LYS A 16 7.00 -9.45 4.30
N ALA A 17 7.37 -8.83 5.42
CA ALA A 17 8.44 -7.84 5.43
C ALA A 17 9.78 -8.44 5.00
N THR A 18 10.11 -9.64 5.49
CA THR A 18 11.34 -10.34 5.14
C THR A 18 11.37 -10.69 3.67
N GLN A 19 10.29 -11.28 3.16
CA GLN A 19 10.20 -11.68 1.75
C GLN A 19 10.23 -10.47 0.82
N THR A 20 9.57 -9.38 1.20
CA THR A 20 9.57 -8.15 0.42
C THR A 20 10.97 -7.56 0.31
N ALA A 21 11.73 -7.54 1.42
CA ALA A 21 13.10 -7.03 1.42
C ALA A 21 14.01 -7.87 0.54
N LEU A 22 13.89 -9.21 0.59
CA LEU A 22 14.70 -10.10 -0.24
C LEU A 22 14.41 -9.91 -1.73
N LEU A 23 13.14 -9.75 -2.08
CA LEU A 23 12.73 -9.57 -3.46
C LEU A 23 13.19 -8.20 -4.01
N GLU A 24 13.11 -7.16 -3.16
CA GLU A 24 13.61 -5.84 -3.52
C GLU A 24 15.12 -5.89 -3.83
N GLN A 25 15.90 -6.58 -2.99
CA GLN A 25 17.34 -6.76 -3.23
C GLN A 25 17.60 -7.51 -4.54
N ALA A 26 16.83 -8.55 -4.82
CA ALA A 26 17.00 -9.33 -6.05
C ALA A 26 16.75 -8.47 -7.30
N LEU A 27 15.74 -7.60 -7.27
CA LEU A 27 15.42 -6.71 -8.38
C LEU A 27 16.47 -5.61 -8.53
N GLN A 28 16.99 -5.08 -7.42
CA GLN A 28 18.05 -4.08 -7.46
C GLN A 28 19.33 -4.65 -8.07
N GLN A 29 19.65 -5.91 -7.79
CA GLN A 29 20.81 -6.58 -8.37
C GLN A 29 20.69 -6.75 -9.89
N GLN A 30 19.50 -6.72 -10.43
CA GLN A 30 19.24 -6.75 -11.87
C GLN A 30 19.22 -5.35 -12.49
N ALA A 31 19.64 -4.32 -11.75
CA ALA A 31 19.66 -2.93 -12.18
C ALA A 31 18.28 -2.39 -12.59
N GLN A 32 17.21 -2.92 -11.99
CA GLN A 32 15.85 -2.44 -12.23
C GLN A 32 15.55 -1.28 -11.28
N PRO A 33 15.00 -0.15 -11.76
CA PRO A 33 14.53 0.90 -10.87
C PRO A 33 13.33 0.37 -10.05
N VAL A 34 13.48 0.32 -8.75
CA VAL A 34 12.46 -0.22 -7.86
C VAL A 34 12.17 0.78 -6.75
N CYS A 35 10.89 1.07 -6.53
CA CYS A 35 10.43 1.89 -5.43
C CYS A 35 9.43 1.09 -4.60
N ARG A 36 9.51 1.26 -3.29
CA ARG A 36 8.66 0.54 -2.36
C ARG A 36 7.64 1.50 -1.76
N VAL A 37 6.38 1.07 -1.72
CA VAL A 37 5.31 1.80 -1.05
C VAL A 37 4.54 0.85 -0.14
N SER A 38 3.95 1.38 0.91
CA SER A 38 3.18 0.59 1.87
C SER A 38 1.78 1.17 2.03
N PHE A 39 0.80 0.28 2.14
CA PHE A 39 -0.58 0.64 2.37
C PHE A 39 -1.13 -0.10 3.59
N PRO A 40 -1.91 0.53 4.45
CA PRO A 40 -2.22 1.98 4.41
C PRO A 40 -0.97 2.82 4.64
N ASP A 41 -0.96 4.02 4.08
CA ASP A 41 0.15 4.95 4.29
C ASP A 41 -0.14 5.78 5.56
N TYR A 42 0.16 5.19 6.71
CA TYR A 42 -0.23 5.73 8.02
C TYR A 42 0.37 7.10 8.34
N ALA A 43 1.47 7.45 7.69
CA ALA A 43 2.11 8.74 7.92
C ALA A 43 1.41 9.90 7.18
N GLU A 44 0.52 9.58 6.25
CA GLU A 44 -0.10 10.58 5.38
C GLU A 44 -1.55 10.87 5.77
N PRO A 45 -2.05 12.10 5.53
CA PRO A 45 -3.45 12.45 5.83
C PRO A 45 -4.48 11.56 5.12
N SER A 46 -4.13 11.01 3.96
CA SER A 46 -5.02 10.16 3.17
C SER A 46 -5.43 8.89 3.91
N SER A 47 -4.70 8.48 4.94
CA SER A 47 -5.01 7.31 5.76
C SER A 47 -5.91 7.62 6.94
N ALA A 48 -6.39 8.86 7.08
CA ALA A 48 -7.17 9.28 8.26
C ALA A 48 -8.39 8.40 8.49
N LEU A 49 -9.17 8.12 7.46
CA LEU A 49 -10.37 7.28 7.58
C LEU A 49 -10.05 5.84 7.94
N VAL A 50 -8.97 5.29 7.38
CA VAL A 50 -8.51 3.95 7.75
C VAL A 50 -8.11 3.90 9.21
N ARG A 51 -7.37 4.90 9.69
CA ARG A 51 -6.96 4.98 11.10
C ARG A 51 -8.16 5.09 12.04
N MET A 52 -9.14 5.90 11.68
CA MET A 52 -10.38 6.04 12.44
C MET A 52 -11.15 4.73 12.50
N TYR A 53 -11.26 4.05 11.36
CA TYR A 53 -11.91 2.76 11.26
C TYR A 53 -11.22 1.70 12.13
N LEU A 54 -9.91 1.57 12.01
CA LEU A 54 -9.15 0.59 12.79
C LEU A 54 -9.13 0.92 14.29
N GLY A 55 -9.22 2.21 14.63
CA GLY A 55 -9.29 2.67 16.01
C GLY A 55 -10.67 2.55 16.65
N GLY A 56 -11.67 2.04 15.92
CA GLY A 56 -13.01 1.83 16.45
C GLY A 56 -13.90 3.06 16.52
N GLU A 57 -13.52 4.17 15.90
CA GLU A 57 -14.31 5.41 15.98
C GLU A 57 -15.66 5.31 15.28
N PHE A 58 -15.80 4.37 14.35
CA PHE A 58 -17.07 4.11 13.64
C PHE A 58 -17.83 2.93 14.20
N GLY A 59 -17.39 2.39 15.34
CA GLY A 59 -17.96 1.24 16.01
C GLY A 59 -16.96 0.10 16.09
N THR A 60 -17.18 -0.81 17.07
CA THR A 60 -16.26 -1.91 17.34
C THR A 60 -16.79 -3.27 16.91
N GLU A 61 -18.05 -3.32 16.47
CA GLU A 61 -18.66 -4.57 16.00
C GLU A 61 -18.35 -4.76 14.50
N PRO A 62 -18.25 -6.00 14.01
CA PRO A 62 -17.96 -6.24 12.60
C PRO A 62 -18.95 -5.58 11.64
N GLU A 63 -20.21 -5.45 12.01
CA GLU A 63 -21.25 -4.85 11.18
C GLU A 63 -21.38 -3.35 11.31
N SER A 64 -20.57 -2.69 12.16
CA SER A 64 -20.62 -1.24 12.36
C SER A 64 -20.29 -0.46 11.08
N VAL A 65 -19.44 -1.03 10.21
CA VAL A 65 -19.06 -0.42 8.94
C VAL A 65 -19.22 -1.48 7.86
N ASN A 66 -20.03 -1.17 6.83
CA ASN A 66 -20.21 -2.13 5.74
C ASN A 66 -18.95 -2.21 4.84
N ALA A 67 -18.89 -3.27 4.06
CA ALA A 67 -17.70 -3.55 3.24
C ALA A 67 -17.42 -2.46 2.20
N TYR A 68 -18.46 -1.83 1.66
CA TYR A 68 -18.26 -0.75 0.69
C TYR A 68 -17.59 0.45 1.32
N ALA A 69 -18.07 0.87 2.50
CA ALA A 69 -17.47 1.99 3.21
C ALA A 69 -16.02 1.68 3.59
N ALA A 70 -15.76 0.51 4.19
CA ALA A 70 -14.41 0.11 4.55
C ALA A 70 -13.47 0.09 3.34
N SER A 71 -13.92 -0.50 2.24
CA SER A 71 -13.12 -0.56 1.00
C SER A 71 -12.80 0.82 0.45
N SER A 72 -13.74 1.77 0.55
CA SER A 72 -13.49 3.13 0.06
C SER A 72 -12.44 3.86 0.88
N PHE A 73 -12.35 3.62 2.19
CA PHE A 73 -11.30 4.21 3.02
C PHE A 73 -9.91 3.80 2.53
N TYR A 74 -9.72 2.53 2.24
CA TYR A 74 -8.46 2.01 1.73
C TYR A 74 -8.18 2.49 0.30
N ALA A 75 -9.20 2.56 -0.54
CA ALA A 75 -9.07 3.01 -1.93
C ALA A 75 -8.64 4.49 -2.00
N VAL A 76 -9.19 5.34 -1.14
CA VAL A 76 -8.82 6.75 -1.07
C VAL A 76 -7.35 6.89 -0.71
N ASP A 77 -6.88 6.14 0.28
CA ASP A 77 -5.49 6.17 0.69
C ASP A 77 -4.55 5.76 -0.45
N ARG A 78 -4.86 4.66 -1.14
CA ARG A 78 -4.05 4.18 -2.27
C ARG A 78 -4.03 5.17 -3.42
N TYR A 79 -5.18 5.74 -3.76
CA TYR A 79 -5.30 6.71 -4.86
C TYR A 79 -4.49 7.96 -4.56
N ALA A 80 -4.62 8.51 -3.36
CA ALA A 80 -3.89 9.72 -2.98
C ALA A 80 -2.38 9.48 -2.98
N SER A 81 -1.93 8.34 -2.47
CA SER A 81 -0.53 7.95 -2.48
C SER A 81 0.02 7.89 -3.92
N TYR A 82 -0.72 7.25 -4.81
CA TYR A 82 -0.34 7.16 -6.22
C TYR A 82 -0.19 8.55 -6.84
N LYS A 83 -1.22 9.39 -6.74
CA LYS A 83 -1.24 10.71 -7.36
C LYS A 83 -0.17 11.65 -6.80
N ARG A 84 0.09 11.58 -5.49
CA ARG A 84 1.03 12.48 -4.82
C ARG A 84 2.48 12.06 -4.97
N PHE A 85 2.77 10.76 -4.95
CA PHE A 85 4.15 10.34 -4.73
C PHE A 85 4.74 9.50 -5.84
N TRP A 86 4.00 8.59 -6.46
CA TRP A 86 4.65 7.62 -7.32
C TRP A 86 4.12 7.51 -8.74
N GLN A 87 3.07 8.26 -9.11
CA GLN A 87 2.51 8.22 -10.45
C GLN A 87 3.55 8.53 -11.53
N LYS A 88 4.29 9.62 -11.37
CA LYS A 88 5.25 10.07 -12.38
C LYS A 88 6.38 9.07 -12.58
N LYS A 89 6.89 8.53 -11.47
CA LYS A 89 7.96 7.53 -11.54
C LYS A 89 7.49 6.25 -12.20
N TYR A 90 6.28 5.80 -11.88
CA TYR A 90 5.69 4.61 -12.48
C TYR A 90 5.51 4.77 -13.98
N GLU A 91 4.97 5.89 -14.42
CA GLU A 91 4.76 6.18 -15.84
C GLU A 91 6.09 6.33 -16.58
N ALA A 92 7.15 6.72 -15.88
CA ALA A 92 8.49 6.85 -16.46
C ALA A 92 9.27 5.53 -16.50
N GLY A 93 8.70 4.43 -16.01
CA GLY A 93 9.30 3.12 -16.09
C GLY A 93 9.79 2.50 -14.80
N ALA A 94 9.72 3.22 -13.66
CA ALA A 94 10.08 2.65 -12.37
C ALA A 94 9.06 1.61 -11.94
N SER A 95 9.52 0.47 -11.45
CA SER A 95 8.66 -0.55 -10.89
C SER A 95 8.39 -0.26 -9.42
N PHE A 96 7.15 -0.47 -8.99
CA PHE A 96 6.72 -0.20 -7.63
C PHE A 96 6.30 -1.46 -6.91
N TRP A 97 6.52 -1.48 -5.63
CA TRP A 97 6.38 -2.62 -4.76
C TRP A 97 5.48 -2.28 -3.57
N PRO A 98 4.15 -2.21 -3.76
CA PRO A 98 3.29 -1.95 -2.62
C PRO A 98 3.20 -3.17 -1.70
N THR A 99 3.27 -2.92 -0.40
CA THR A 99 2.94 -3.90 0.62
C THR A 99 1.59 -3.52 1.21
N VAL A 100 0.70 -4.50 1.36
CA VAL A 100 -0.67 -4.29 1.85
C VAL A 100 -0.88 -5.17 3.08
N MET A 101 -1.41 -4.57 4.12
CA MET A 101 -1.81 -5.31 5.32
C MET A 101 -3.22 -5.86 5.16
#